data_3f0a8e5e333ffa4b1351da22104cb10c
#
_entry.id   3f0a8e5e333ffa4b1351da22104cb10c
#
_cell.length_a   1.000
_cell.length_b   1.000
_cell.length_c   1.000
_cell.angle_alpha   90.00
_cell.angle_beta   90.00
_cell.angle_gamma   90.00
#
_symmetry.space_group_name_H-M   'P 1'
#
loop_
_entity.id
_entity.type
_entity.pdbx_description
1 polymer ?
#
loop_
_entity_poly.entity_id
_entity_poly.type
_entity_poly.pdbx_seq_one_letter_code
_entity_poly.pdbx_strand_id
1 'polypeptide(L)'
;MIKKSNTEKIILGIDPGTNVMGYGVIRILGNKAELVVMGVIDMRKESDPYLRLGKIFDRVTGIIDSYLPDEMAIEAPFFGKNVQSMLKLGRAQGVAIAAAIHHSVPIHEYAPLKIKMAIT
;
A
#
# COMPACT_ATOMS: atom_id res chain seq x y z
N MET A 1 -0.28 21.82 -8.05
CA MET A 1 -0.91 20.51 -8.23
C MET A 1 -2.12 20.65 -9.16
N ILE A 2 -2.21 19.77 -10.13
CA ILE A 2 -3.35 19.77 -11.03
C ILE A 2 -4.56 19.21 -10.31
N LYS A 3 -5.64 19.94 -10.33
CA LYS A 3 -6.88 19.51 -9.70
C LYS A 3 -7.49 18.36 -10.50
N LYS A 4 -7.78 17.25 -9.80
CA LYS A 4 -8.43 16.10 -10.43
C LYS A 4 -9.88 16.39 -10.73
N SER A 5 -10.39 15.74 -11.77
CA SER A 5 -11.81 15.72 -12.05
C SER A 5 -12.57 15.08 -10.88
N ASN A 6 -13.80 15.56 -10.62
CA ASN A 6 -14.65 14.97 -9.58
C ASN A 6 -14.99 13.51 -9.85
N THR A 7 -14.82 13.04 -11.09
CA THR A 7 -15.09 11.65 -11.48
C THR A 7 -13.83 10.79 -11.43
N GLU A 8 -12.69 11.37 -11.15
CA GLU A 8 -11.42 10.66 -11.07
C GLU A 8 -11.07 10.32 -9.65
N LYS A 9 -10.64 9.09 -9.42
CA LYS A 9 -10.19 8.63 -8.12
C LYS A 9 -8.90 7.84 -8.29
N ILE A 10 -7.90 8.18 -7.48
CA ILE A 10 -6.62 7.48 -7.45
C ILE A 10 -6.55 6.64 -6.19
N ILE A 11 -6.27 5.35 -6.33
CA ILE A 11 -6.19 4.42 -5.22
C ILE A 11 -4.79 3.81 -5.19
N LEU A 12 -4.15 3.88 -4.04
CA LEU A 12 -2.89 3.17 -3.79
C LEU A 12 -3.21 1.86 -3.08
N GLY A 13 -2.99 0.75 -3.76
CA GLY A 13 -3.16 -0.58 -3.17
C GLY A 13 -1.85 -1.09 -2.60
N ILE A 14 -1.91 -1.65 -1.40
CA ILE A 14 -0.75 -2.22 -0.71
C ILE A 14 -1.02 -3.68 -0.41
N ASP A 15 -0.09 -4.55 -0.82
CA ASP A 15 -0.07 -5.96 -0.45
C ASP A 15 1.09 -6.15 0.53
N PRO A 16 0.80 -6.18 1.85
CA PRO A 16 1.86 -6.19 2.85
C PRO A 16 2.72 -7.46 2.78
N GLY A 17 3.99 -7.28 3.02
CA GLY A 17 4.94 -8.37 3.12
C GLY A 17 6.09 -7.99 4.02
N THR A 18 6.80 -8.98 4.53
CA THR A 18 7.93 -8.76 5.44
C THR A 18 9.26 -8.66 4.71
N ASN A 19 9.37 -9.30 3.56
CA ASN A 19 10.56 -9.26 2.71
C ASN A 19 10.35 -8.38 1.48
N VAL A 20 9.17 -8.48 0.90
CA VAL A 20 8.79 -7.72 -0.28
C VAL A 20 7.34 -7.26 -0.08
N MET A 21 7.11 -5.98 -0.22
CA MET A 21 5.78 -5.40 -0.13
C MET A 21 5.35 -4.96 -1.53
N GLY A 22 4.22 -5.49 -2.01
CA GLY A 22 3.69 -5.10 -3.32
C GLY A 22 2.87 -3.83 -3.24
N TYR A 23 2.87 -3.05 -4.31
CA TYR A 23 1.97 -1.91 -4.42
C TYR A 23 1.50 -1.72 -5.85
N GLY A 24 0.34 -1.08 -5.98
CA GLY A 24 -0.20 -0.69 -7.26
C GLY A 24 -0.95 0.62 -7.13
N VAL A 25 -0.89 1.46 -8.14
CA VAL A 25 -1.66 2.69 -8.20
C VAL A 25 -2.68 2.54 -9.33
N ILE A 26 -3.94 2.72 -8.99
CA ILE A 26 -5.06 2.54 -9.89
C ILE A 26 -5.79 3.87 -10.04
N ARG A 27 -6.11 4.22 -11.27
CA ARG A 27 -6.96 5.37 -11.55
C ARG A 27 -8.34 4.88 -11.97
N ILE A 28 -9.36 5.36 -11.30
CA ILE A 28 -10.74 5.09 -11.63
C ILE A 28 -11.33 6.34 -12.24
N LEU A 29 -11.86 6.21 -13.45
CA LEU A 29 -12.49 7.30 -14.16
C LEU A 29 -13.87 6.81 -14.62
N GLY A 30 -14.92 7.25 -13.95
CA GLY A 30 -16.25 6.73 -14.18
C GLY A 30 -16.31 5.24 -13.86
N ASN A 31 -16.64 4.42 -14.85
CA ASN A 31 -16.73 2.97 -14.71
C ASN A 31 -15.44 2.24 -15.06
N LYS A 32 -14.41 2.98 -15.46
CA LYS A 32 -13.16 2.37 -15.94
C LYS A 32 -12.10 2.44 -14.87
N ALA A 33 -11.39 1.33 -14.67
CA ALA A 33 -10.22 1.26 -13.81
C ALA A 33 -8.99 1.00 -14.69
N GLU A 34 -7.93 1.74 -14.41
CA GLU A 34 -6.69 1.66 -15.17
C GLU A 34 -5.52 1.55 -14.21
N LEU A 35 -4.62 0.60 -14.46
CA LEU A 35 -3.40 0.45 -13.69
C LEU A 35 -2.40 1.51 -14.13
N VAL A 36 -2.02 2.42 -13.22
CA VAL A 36 -1.06 3.48 -13.50
C VAL A 36 0.36 2.95 -13.33
N VAL A 37 0.63 2.30 -12.21
CA VAL A 37 1.93 1.72 -11.91
C VAL A 37 1.76 0.55 -10.96
N MET A 38 2.67 -0.40 -11.04
CA MET A 38 2.76 -1.52 -10.12
C MET A 38 4.22 -1.79 -9.83
N GLY A 39 4.54 -2.10 -8.59
CA GLY A 39 5.90 -2.35 -8.20
C GLY A 39 6.01 -3.02 -6.85
N VAL A 40 7.23 -3.09 -6.36
CA VAL A 40 7.52 -3.70 -5.07
C VAL A 40 8.47 -2.81 -4.27
N ILE A 41 8.33 -2.91 -2.96
CA ILE A 41 9.30 -2.38 -2.01
C ILE A 41 10.10 -3.60 -1.53
N ASP A 42 11.33 -3.70 -1.98
CA ASP A 42 12.18 -4.86 -1.70
C ASP A 42 13.06 -4.57 -0.48
N MET A 43 12.86 -5.32 0.57
CA MET A 43 13.57 -5.15 1.84
C MET A 43 14.57 -6.27 2.11
N ARG A 44 14.76 -7.18 1.15
CA ARG A 44 15.57 -8.39 1.37
C ARG A 44 17.03 -8.09 1.66
N LYS A 45 17.54 -6.98 1.17
CA LYS A 45 18.95 -6.59 1.43
C LYS A 45 19.15 -5.95 2.79
N GLU A 46 18.08 -5.54 3.46
CA GLU A 46 18.18 -4.94 4.79
C GLU A 46 17.98 -6.02 5.85
N SER A 47 19.01 -6.27 6.64
CA SER A 47 18.98 -7.32 7.67
C SER A 47 18.32 -6.86 8.96
N ASP A 48 18.36 -5.55 9.26
CA ASP A 48 17.77 -5.00 10.47
C ASP A 48 16.26 -4.87 10.30
N PRO A 49 15.46 -5.55 11.14
CA PRO A 49 13.99 -5.51 11.00
C PRO A 49 13.40 -4.12 11.22
N TYR A 50 14.04 -3.28 12.03
CA TYR A 50 13.53 -1.92 12.27
C TYR A 50 13.85 -1.00 11.11
N LEU A 51 15.02 -1.15 10.50
CA LEU A 51 15.38 -0.38 9.31
C LEU A 51 14.52 -0.77 8.11
N ARG A 52 14.05 -2.01 8.06
CA ARG A 52 13.05 -2.41 7.05
C ARG A 52 11.78 -1.60 7.17
N LEU A 53 11.32 -1.36 8.40
CA LEU A 53 10.12 -0.56 8.64
C LEU A 53 10.33 0.89 8.20
N GLY A 54 11.51 1.45 8.46
CA GLY A 54 11.86 2.79 7.97
C GLY A 54 11.84 2.87 6.46
N LYS A 55 12.33 1.84 5.78
CA LYS A 55 12.30 1.77 4.32
C LYS A 55 10.88 1.75 3.78
N ILE A 56 9.98 1.01 4.44
CA ILE A 56 8.57 0.98 4.06
C ILE A 56 7.98 2.39 4.17
N PHE A 57 8.20 3.05 5.29
CA PHE A 57 7.69 4.40 5.50
C PHE A 57 8.17 5.37 4.42
N ASP A 58 9.45 5.37 4.14
CA ASP A 58 10.04 6.26 3.14
C ASP A 58 9.51 5.98 1.74
N ARG A 59 9.43 4.71 1.36
CA ARG A 59 8.97 4.33 0.03
C ARG A 59 7.48 4.62 -0.17
N VAL A 60 6.66 4.32 0.83
CA VAL A 60 5.21 4.60 0.76
C VAL A 60 5.00 6.11 0.68
N THR A 61 5.74 6.90 1.48
CA THR A 61 5.68 8.35 1.40
C THR A 61 6.04 8.85 0.00
N GLY A 62 7.10 8.33 -0.59
CA GLY A 62 7.49 8.70 -1.94
C GLY A 62 6.43 8.38 -2.99
N ILE A 63 5.79 7.24 -2.88
CA ILE A 63 4.70 6.85 -3.78
C ILE A 63 3.50 7.79 -3.62
N ILE A 64 3.15 8.09 -2.38
CA ILE A 64 2.05 9.03 -2.10
C ILE A 64 2.34 10.41 -2.69
N ASP A 65 3.55 10.91 -2.49
CA ASP A 65 3.95 12.22 -3.03
C ASP A 65 3.94 12.25 -4.55
N SER A 66 4.29 11.14 -5.18
CA SER A 66 4.36 11.06 -6.65
C SER A 66 3.00 10.92 -7.31
N TYR A 67 2.08 10.18 -6.71
CA TYR A 67 0.81 9.84 -7.36
C TYR A 67 -0.41 10.50 -6.74
N LEU A 68 -0.28 11.09 -5.55
CA LEU A 68 -1.34 11.82 -4.86
C LEU A 68 -2.64 11.02 -4.77
N PRO A 69 -2.61 9.83 -4.16
CA PRO A 69 -3.80 8.99 -4.09
C PRO A 69 -4.88 9.61 -3.20
N ASP A 70 -6.12 9.33 -3.53
CA ASP A 70 -7.28 9.76 -2.75
C ASP A 70 -7.51 8.85 -1.56
N GLU A 71 -7.12 7.59 -1.68
CA GLU A 71 -7.22 6.62 -0.59
C GLU A 71 -6.17 5.53 -0.77
N MET A 72 -5.89 4.83 0.33
CA MET A 72 -5.06 3.63 0.33
C MET A 72 -5.95 2.42 0.58
N ALA A 73 -5.87 1.44 -0.30
CA ALA A 73 -6.49 0.15 -0.11
C ALA A 73 -5.43 -0.80 0.43
N ILE A 74 -5.70 -1.41 1.57
CA ILE A 74 -4.75 -2.33 2.17
C ILE A 74 -5.44 -3.67 2.43
N GLU A 75 -4.66 -4.74 2.25
CA GLU A 75 -5.17 -6.08 2.46
C GLU A 75 -5.47 -6.29 3.94
N ALA A 76 -6.69 -6.73 4.24
CA ALA A 76 -7.06 -7.04 5.60
C ALA A 76 -6.19 -8.18 6.13
N PRO A 77 -5.75 -8.11 7.40
CA PRO A 77 -4.91 -9.16 7.95
C PRO A 77 -5.68 -10.48 8.02
N PHE A 78 -5.00 -11.56 7.75
CA PHE A 78 -5.55 -12.89 7.92
C PHE A 78 -4.59 -13.70 8.81
N PHE A 79 -5.08 -14.81 9.32
CA PHE A 79 -4.29 -15.64 10.21
C PHE A 79 -3.12 -16.26 9.46
N GLY A 80 -1.91 -15.92 9.87
CA GLY A 80 -0.71 -16.50 9.34
C GLY A 80 -0.42 -17.87 9.94
N LYS A 81 0.70 -18.46 9.52
CA LYS A 81 1.13 -19.79 9.98
C LYS A 81 1.52 -19.79 11.45
N ASN A 82 2.00 -18.65 11.96
CA ASN A 82 2.40 -18.55 13.34
C ASN A 82 2.33 -17.09 13.80
N VAL A 83 2.43 -16.91 15.13
CA VAL A 83 2.30 -15.60 15.76
C VAL A 83 3.41 -14.65 15.34
N GLN A 84 4.63 -15.13 15.20
CA GLN A 84 5.75 -14.27 14.81
C GLN A 84 5.57 -13.70 13.41
N SER A 85 5.13 -14.50 12.47
CA SER A 85 4.85 -14.04 11.11
C SER A 85 3.75 -12.98 11.10
N MET A 86 2.70 -13.19 11.91
CA MET A 86 1.60 -12.25 12.04
C MET A 86 2.06 -10.93 12.63
N LEU A 87 2.93 -10.97 13.64
CA LEU A 87 3.46 -9.76 14.26
C LEU A 87 4.32 -8.96 13.27
N LYS A 88 5.18 -9.63 12.54
CA LYS A 88 6.02 -8.97 11.53
C LYS A 88 5.17 -8.33 10.44
N LEU A 89 4.18 -9.04 9.97
CA LEU A 89 3.27 -8.53 8.94
C LEU A 89 2.46 -7.34 9.45
N GLY A 90 1.98 -7.43 10.69
CA GLY A 90 1.24 -6.34 11.33
C GLY A 90 2.09 -5.08 11.50
N ARG A 91 3.37 -5.24 11.84
CA ARG A 91 4.27 -4.08 11.93
C ARG A 91 4.47 -3.42 10.56
N ALA A 92 4.70 -4.21 9.53
CA ALA A 92 4.88 -3.69 8.17
C ALA A 92 3.62 -2.97 7.69
N GLN A 93 2.47 -3.58 7.90
CA GLN A 93 1.18 -3.00 7.55
C GLN A 93 0.94 -1.70 8.32
N GLY A 94 1.21 -1.70 9.63
CA GLY A 94 1.04 -0.51 10.47
C GLY A 94 1.88 0.67 10.00
N VAL A 95 3.08 0.42 9.54
CA VAL A 95 3.95 1.48 9.02
C VAL A 95 3.38 2.07 7.73
N ALA A 96 2.90 1.22 6.81
CA ALA A 96 2.27 1.70 5.58
C ALA A 96 1.04 2.55 5.89
N ILE A 97 0.22 2.11 6.85
CA ILE A 97 -0.95 2.84 7.30
C ILE A 97 -0.54 4.19 7.90
N ALA A 98 0.48 4.19 8.76
CA ALA A 98 0.96 5.42 9.39
C ALA A 98 1.44 6.44 8.36
N ALA A 99 2.15 5.98 7.34
CA ALA A 99 2.61 6.85 6.26
C ALA A 99 1.43 7.51 5.53
N ALA A 100 0.39 6.73 5.23
CA ALA A 100 -0.81 7.23 4.57
C ALA A 100 -1.54 8.26 5.43
N ILE A 101 -1.76 7.95 6.70
CA ILE A 101 -2.44 8.85 7.63
C ILE A 101 -1.66 10.14 7.84
N HIS A 102 -0.32 10.04 7.91
CA HIS A 102 0.54 11.21 8.03
C HIS A 102 0.35 12.19 6.85
N HIS A 103 0.00 11.68 5.69
CA HIS A 103 -0.25 12.47 4.48
C HIS A 103 -1.74 12.68 4.22
N SER A 104 -2.58 12.45 5.20
CA SER A 104 -4.04 12.63 5.13
C SER A 104 -4.72 11.77 4.07
N VAL A 105 -4.17 10.60 3.81
CA VAL A 105 -4.76 9.63 2.89
C VAL A 105 -5.56 8.62 3.71
N PRO A 106 -6.90 8.56 3.52
CA PRO A 106 -7.73 7.62 4.26
C PRO A 106 -7.46 6.17 3.85
N ILE A 107 -7.71 5.26 4.79
CA ILE A 107 -7.44 3.84 4.64
C ILE A 107 -8.75 3.07 4.49
N HIS A 108 -8.75 2.12 3.57
CA HIS A 108 -9.82 1.15 3.44
C HIS A 108 -9.22 -0.26 3.41
N GLU A 109 -9.73 -1.15 4.25
CA GLU A 109 -9.31 -2.53 4.26
C GLU A 109 -10.20 -3.36 3.33
N TYR A 110 -9.57 -4.24 2.59
CA TYR A 110 -10.27 -5.14 1.66
C TYR A 110 -9.82 -6.56 1.92
N ALA A 111 -10.67 -7.53 1.56
CA ALA A 111 -10.28 -8.93 1.60
C ALA A 111 -9.13 -9.14 0.59
N PRO A 112 -8.17 -10.04 0.90
CA PRO A 112 -7.01 -10.27 0.03
C PRO A 112 -7.33 -10.49 -1.45
N LEU A 113 -8.37 -11.25 -1.73
CA LEU A 113 -8.76 -11.53 -3.11
C LEU A 113 -9.19 -10.27 -3.85
N LYS A 114 -9.88 -9.34 -3.18
CA LYS A 114 -10.34 -8.10 -3.82
C LYS A 114 -9.19 -7.20 -4.21
N ILE A 115 -8.16 -7.10 -3.37
CA ILE A 115 -6.99 -6.29 -3.69
C ILE A 115 -6.24 -6.88 -4.87
N LYS A 116 -6.03 -8.19 -4.88
CA LYS A 116 -5.34 -8.85 -5.98
C LYS A 116 -6.07 -8.66 -7.30
N MET A 117 -7.39 -8.77 -7.30
CA MET A 117 -8.19 -8.55 -8.50
C MET A 117 -8.15 -7.10 -8.96
N ALA A 118 -8.07 -6.15 -8.05
CA ALA A 118 -8.02 -4.73 -8.39
C ALA A 118 -6.66 -4.34 -8.99
N ILE A 119 -5.57 -4.97 -8.52
CA ILE A 119 -4.21 -4.65 -8.96
C ILE A 119 -3.81 -5.45 -10.19
N THR A 120 -4.28 -6.66 -10.33
CA THR A 120 -3.97 -7.53 -11.46
C THR A 120 -5.08 -7.57 -12.49
#